data_4a3346b436f25a89861c4a17232f7eca
#
_entry.id   4a3346b436f25a89861c4a17232f7eca
#
_cell.length_a   1.000
_cell.length_b   1.000
_cell.length_c   1.000
_cell.angle_alpha   90.00
_cell.angle_beta   90.00
_cell.angle_gamma   90.00
#
_symmetry.space_group_name_H-M   'P 1'
#
loop_
_entity.id
_entity.type
_entity.pdbx_description
1 polymer ?
#
loop_
_entity_poly.entity_id
_entity_poly.type
_entity_poly.pdbx_seq_one_letter_code
_entity_poly.pdbx_strand_id
1 'polypeptide(L)'
;SRWRSGYKPAMERVRSGEFGWTRIDDLHRIILDQVLTEFSIDRLTESQKRHLNLVWHRLNPWPDTVKGLNLLKQDHTIVTLSNGNLGLLANLAKNANLPWDLILSAEVFRHYKPDPETYLGVCNVFELKPHEVMLVASHKDDLQAAHACGLQTAFIERPLEFGSEHSRDDLHRESWTNYHASDFLDLAKQLKT
;
A
#
# COMPACT_ATOMS: atom_id res chain seq x y z
N SER A 1 -16.09 -5.44 -1.21
CA SER A 1 -16.62 -6.17 -0.04
C SER A 1 -16.85 -5.23 1.13
N ARG A 2 -17.79 -5.57 2.04
CA ARG A 2 -18.18 -4.74 3.19
C ARG A 2 -17.01 -4.42 4.12
N TRP A 3 -16.09 -5.37 4.33
CA TRP A 3 -14.89 -5.13 5.15
C TRP A 3 -13.99 -4.03 4.55
N ARG A 4 -13.69 -4.12 3.24
CA ARG A 4 -12.87 -3.10 2.56
C ARG A 4 -13.51 -1.70 2.58
N SER A 5 -14.83 -1.60 2.48
CA SER A 5 -15.53 -0.30 2.52
C SER A 5 -15.41 0.44 3.86
N GLY A 6 -15.12 -0.27 4.95
CA GLY A 6 -14.87 0.32 6.27
C GLY A 6 -13.49 0.97 6.42
N TYR A 7 -12.55 0.70 5.51
CA TYR A 7 -11.14 1.08 5.64
C TYR A 7 -10.93 2.61 5.63
N LYS A 8 -11.39 3.31 4.57
CA LYS A 8 -11.24 4.77 4.48
C LYS A 8 -11.92 5.52 5.65
N PRO A 9 -13.18 5.21 6.03
CA PRO A 9 -13.81 5.82 7.20
C PRO A 9 -13.04 5.58 8.50
N ALA A 10 -12.49 4.38 8.73
CA ALA A 10 -11.74 4.09 9.94
C ALA A 10 -10.43 4.88 10.03
N MET A 11 -9.70 5.03 8.93
CA MET A 11 -8.50 5.88 8.89
C MET A 11 -8.85 7.36 9.12
N GLU A 12 -9.98 7.85 8.60
CA GLU A 12 -10.39 9.23 8.81
C GLU A 12 -10.66 9.54 10.27
N ARG A 13 -11.17 8.60 11.05
CA ARG A 13 -11.34 8.75 12.51
C ARG A 13 -10.00 8.88 13.24
N VAL A 14 -8.92 8.29 12.72
CA VAL A 14 -7.57 8.51 13.25
C VAL A 14 -7.05 9.89 12.85
N ARG A 15 -7.23 10.28 11.58
CA ARG A 15 -6.77 11.58 11.06
C ARG A 15 -7.51 12.76 11.70
N SER A 16 -8.79 12.63 11.98
CA SER A 16 -9.59 13.65 12.69
C SER A 16 -9.26 13.76 14.19
N GLY A 17 -8.43 12.84 14.73
CA GLY A 17 -8.09 12.81 16.16
C GLY A 17 -9.16 12.16 17.04
N GLU A 18 -10.22 11.61 16.49
CA GLU A 18 -11.23 10.83 17.25
C GLU A 18 -10.60 9.60 17.89
N PHE A 19 -9.70 8.94 17.15
CA PHE A 19 -8.78 7.94 17.67
C PHE A 19 -7.37 8.55 17.76
N GLY A 20 -6.59 8.15 18.76
CA GLY A 20 -5.14 8.31 18.71
C GLY A 20 -4.54 7.49 17.57
N TRP A 21 -3.22 7.56 17.38
CA TRP A 21 -2.59 6.71 16.36
C TRP A 21 -2.97 5.24 16.57
N THR A 22 -3.59 4.64 15.57
CA THR A 22 -4.11 3.26 15.58
C THR A 22 -3.57 2.55 14.35
N ARG A 23 -2.99 1.35 14.51
CA ARG A 23 -2.45 0.57 13.39
C ARG A 23 -3.58 0.02 12.52
N ILE A 24 -3.24 -0.26 11.27
CA ILE A 24 -4.21 -0.84 10.32
C ILE A 24 -4.77 -2.19 10.80
N ASP A 25 -3.96 -3.05 11.41
CA ASP A 25 -4.44 -4.32 11.96
C ASP A 25 -5.52 -4.13 13.02
N ASP A 26 -5.37 -3.10 13.85
CA ASP A 26 -6.35 -2.77 14.89
C ASP A 26 -7.63 -2.20 14.26
N LEU A 27 -7.50 -1.34 13.23
CA LEU A 27 -8.64 -0.84 12.45
C LEU A 27 -9.35 -1.98 11.70
N HIS A 28 -8.60 -2.88 11.07
CA HIS A 28 -9.17 -4.05 10.41
C HIS A 28 -9.97 -4.91 11.39
N ARG A 29 -9.49 -5.05 12.63
CA ARG A 29 -10.20 -5.79 13.66
C ARG A 29 -11.49 -5.09 14.08
N ILE A 30 -11.47 -3.79 14.29
CA ILE A 30 -12.67 -2.99 14.60
C ILE A 30 -13.71 -3.17 13.48
N ILE A 31 -13.28 -3.03 12.22
CA ILE A 31 -14.18 -3.20 11.07
C ILE A 31 -14.71 -4.64 10.99
N LEU A 32 -13.85 -5.64 11.24
CA LEU A 32 -14.26 -7.04 11.25
C LEU A 32 -15.36 -7.30 12.29
N ASP A 33 -15.18 -6.83 13.51
CA ASP A 33 -16.17 -6.99 14.57
C ASP A 33 -17.51 -6.31 14.22
N GLN A 34 -17.48 -5.11 13.59
CA GLN A 34 -18.67 -4.44 13.07
C GLN A 34 -19.37 -5.27 11.98
N VAL A 35 -18.61 -5.80 11.02
CA VAL A 35 -19.15 -6.65 9.95
C VAL A 35 -19.76 -7.92 10.50
N LEU A 36 -19.09 -8.58 11.45
CA LEU A 36 -19.63 -9.79 12.09
C LEU A 36 -20.97 -9.51 12.80
N THR A 37 -21.06 -8.39 13.49
CA THR A 37 -22.31 -7.94 14.14
C THR A 37 -23.41 -7.65 13.11
N GLU A 38 -23.10 -6.90 12.05
CA GLU A 38 -24.04 -6.54 10.97
C GLU A 38 -24.65 -7.79 10.31
N PHE A 39 -23.87 -8.85 10.15
CA PHE A 39 -24.32 -10.11 9.53
C PHE A 39 -24.76 -11.17 10.55
N SER A 40 -24.87 -10.82 11.83
CA SER A 40 -25.30 -11.73 12.92
C SER A 40 -24.42 -13.00 13.00
N ILE A 41 -23.11 -12.84 12.79
CA ILE A 41 -22.11 -13.93 12.90
C ILE A 41 -21.51 -13.89 14.31
N ASP A 42 -22.08 -14.63 15.25
CA ASP A 42 -21.72 -14.62 16.68
C ASP A 42 -20.89 -15.84 17.13
N ARG A 43 -20.76 -16.87 16.27
CA ARG A 43 -20.13 -18.17 16.63
C ARG A 43 -18.61 -18.22 16.50
N LEU A 44 -17.94 -17.14 16.05
CA LEU A 44 -16.50 -17.15 15.92
C LEU A 44 -15.83 -16.93 17.28
N THR A 45 -14.93 -17.84 17.65
CA THR A 45 -14.06 -17.66 18.80
C THR A 45 -13.07 -16.50 18.56
N GLU A 46 -12.49 -15.97 19.64
CA GLU A 46 -11.48 -14.91 19.53
C GLU A 46 -10.27 -15.35 18.70
N SER A 47 -9.84 -16.60 18.81
CA SER A 47 -8.76 -17.18 18.00
C SER A 47 -9.12 -17.18 16.51
N GLN A 48 -10.34 -17.52 16.15
CA GLN A 48 -10.83 -17.50 14.76
C GLN A 48 -10.93 -16.08 14.21
N LYS A 49 -11.43 -15.12 15.00
CA LYS A 49 -11.45 -13.70 14.62
C LYS A 49 -10.04 -13.16 14.37
N ARG A 50 -9.10 -13.48 15.26
CA ARG A 50 -7.69 -13.12 15.10
C ARG A 50 -7.10 -13.73 13.83
N HIS A 51 -7.33 -15.02 13.59
CA HIS A 51 -6.86 -15.70 12.38
C HIS A 51 -7.44 -15.07 11.10
N LEU A 52 -8.74 -14.73 11.12
CA LEU A 52 -9.41 -14.05 10.01
C LEU A 52 -8.84 -12.65 9.79
N ASN A 53 -8.62 -11.88 10.87
CA ASN A 53 -8.02 -10.54 10.77
C ASN A 53 -6.63 -10.57 10.10
N LEU A 54 -5.84 -11.60 10.37
CA LEU A 54 -4.51 -11.77 9.76
C LEU A 54 -4.54 -12.28 8.31
N VAL A 55 -5.70 -12.37 7.65
CA VAL A 55 -5.77 -12.74 6.22
C VAL A 55 -4.98 -11.77 5.34
N TRP A 56 -4.98 -10.49 5.70
CA TRP A 56 -4.24 -9.45 5.00
C TRP A 56 -2.72 -9.66 4.99
N HIS A 57 -2.18 -10.41 5.94
CA HIS A 57 -0.76 -10.75 6.03
C HIS A 57 -0.32 -11.87 5.08
N ARG A 58 -1.27 -12.53 4.41
CA ARG A 58 -1.05 -13.74 3.59
C ARG A 58 -1.52 -13.57 2.16
N LEU A 59 -1.66 -12.32 1.70
CA LEU A 59 -2.04 -12.06 0.31
C LEU A 59 -0.89 -12.46 -0.62
N ASN A 60 -1.26 -13.03 -1.76
CA ASN A 60 -0.30 -13.34 -2.81
C ASN A 60 0.07 -12.08 -3.59
N PRO A 61 1.32 -11.94 -4.03
CA PRO A 61 1.72 -10.86 -4.91
C PRO A 61 1.18 -11.07 -6.32
N TRP A 62 1.16 -10.02 -7.13
CA TRP A 62 0.96 -10.14 -8.56
C TRP A 62 2.09 -10.96 -9.19
N PRO A 63 1.86 -11.69 -10.31
CA PRO A 63 2.85 -12.59 -10.91
C PRO A 63 4.15 -11.92 -11.34
N ASP A 64 4.11 -10.64 -11.69
CA ASP A 64 5.26 -9.83 -12.10
C ASP A 64 6.10 -9.31 -10.91
N THR A 65 5.50 -9.25 -9.71
CA THR A 65 6.03 -8.45 -8.58
C THR A 65 7.42 -8.90 -8.13
N VAL A 66 7.60 -10.17 -7.78
CA VAL A 66 8.89 -10.65 -7.23
C VAL A 66 10.01 -10.48 -8.24
N LYS A 67 9.77 -10.85 -9.51
CA LYS A 67 10.77 -10.73 -10.58
C LYS A 67 11.07 -9.26 -10.90
N GLY A 68 10.05 -8.42 -11.00
CA GLY A 68 10.20 -6.99 -11.28
C GLY A 68 10.94 -6.27 -10.17
N LEU A 69 10.60 -6.52 -8.91
CA LEU A 69 11.31 -5.94 -7.76
C LEU A 69 12.79 -6.37 -7.71
N ASN A 70 13.10 -7.63 -8.01
CA ASN A 70 14.51 -8.08 -8.09
C ASN A 70 15.30 -7.40 -9.21
N LEU A 71 14.65 -7.05 -10.33
CA LEU A 71 15.30 -6.28 -11.39
C LEU A 71 15.54 -4.82 -10.96
N LEU A 72 14.54 -4.18 -10.36
CA LEU A 72 14.65 -2.81 -9.87
C LEU A 72 15.71 -2.68 -8.77
N LYS A 73 15.80 -3.65 -7.89
CA LYS A 73 16.77 -3.68 -6.79
C LYS A 73 18.25 -3.69 -7.24
N GLN A 74 18.54 -4.06 -8.49
CA GLN A 74 19.90 -4.07 -9.01
C GLN A 74 20.52 -2.67 -9.06
N ASP A 75 19.69 -1.65 -9.37
CA ASP A 75 20.15 -0.29 -9.62
C ASP A 75 19.49 0.73 -8.67
N HIS A 76 18.50 0.32 -7.87
CA HIS A 76 17.75 1.19 -6.98
C HIS A 76 17.58 0.58 -5.58
N THR A 77 17.56 1.44 -4.56
CA THR A 77 17.10 1.04 -3.22
C THR A 77 15.57 0.96 -3.24
N ILE A 78 15.02 -0.22 -2.98
CA ILE A 78 13.58 -0.45 -3.00
C ILE A 78 13.01 -0.62 -1.58
N VAL A 79 12.01 0.19 -1.28
CA VAL A 79 11.38 0.20 0.04
C VAL A 79 9.86 0.17 -0.07
N THR A 80 9.19 -0.28 0.97
CA THR A 80 7.73 -0.12 1.04
C THR A 80 7.37 1.26 1.57
N LEU A 81 6.22 1.79 1.15
CA LEU A 81 5.52 2.89 1.80
C LEU A 81 4.02 2.61 1.75
N SER A 82 3.48 2.11 2.83
CA SER A 82 2.09 1.66 2.92
C SER A 82 1.41 2.21 4.16
N ASN A 83 0.08 2.32 4.11
CA ASN A 83 -0.72 2.52 5.31
C ASN A 83 -0.75 1.26 6.21
N GLY A 84 -0.45 0.08 5.65
CA GLY A 84 -0.29 -1.16 6.42
C GLY A 84 0.81 -1.03 7.48
N ASN A 85 0.59 -1.59 8.66
CA ASN A 85 1.58 -1.55 9.74
C ASN A 85 2.80 -2.45 9.45
N LEU A 86 3.92 -2.18 10.12
CA LEU A 86 5.20 -2.86 9.89
C LEU A 86 5.11 -4.38 9.97
N GLY A 87 4.38 -4.92 10.97
CA GLY A 87 4.19 -6.36 11.13
C GLY A 87 3.44 -7.00 9.96
N LEU A 88 2.42 -6.32 9.42
CA LEU A 88 1.71 -6.75 8.22
C LEU A 88 2.65 -6.80 7.02
N LEU A 89 3.39 -5.74 6.76
CA LEU A 89 4.30 -5.65 5.61
C LEU A 89 5.45 -6.65 5.70
N ALA A 90 6.02 -6.86 6.89
CA ALA A 90 7.06 -7.86 7.13
C ALA A 90 6.55 -9.29 6.86
N ASN A 91 5.31 -9.60 7.30
CA ASN A 91 4.71 -10.90 7.03
C ASN A 91 4.40 -11.10 5.54
N LEU A 92 3.89 -10.07 4.85
CA LEU A 92 3.71 -10.12 3.39
C LEU A 92 5.03 -10.33 2.65
N ALA A 93 6.07 -9.59 3.04
CA ALA A 93 7.40 -9.73 2.44
C ALA A 93 7.94 -11.16 2.62
N LYS A 94 7.81 -11.71 3.81
CA LYS A 94 8.25 -13.08 4.11
C LYS A 94 7.39 -14.15 3.40
N ASN A 95 6.08 -13.96 3.36
CA ASN A 95 5.14 -14.89 2.70
C ASN A 95 5.38 -14.97 1.18
N ALA A 96 5.74 -13.86 0.56
CA ALA A 96 5.86 -13.72 -0.89
C ALA A 96 7.31 -13.58 -1.38
N ASN A 97 8.31 -13.70 -0.52
CA ASN A 97 9.73 -13.50 -0.84
C ASN A 97 9.98 -12.14 -1.52
N LEU A 98 9.35 -11.07 -1.01
CA LEU A 98 9.53 -9.72 -1.56
C LEU A 98 10.90 -9.16 -1.13
N PRO A 99 11.75 -8.70 -2.06
CA PRO A 99 13.16 -8.42 -1.82
C PRO A 99 13.41 -6.98 -1.34
N TRP A 100 12.56 -6.44 -0.45
CA TRP A 100 12.72 -5.08 0.06
C TRP A 100 14.05 -4.85 0.75
N ASP A 101 14.67 -3.70 0.53
CA ASP A 101 15.86 -3.25 1.27
C ASP A 101 15.46 -2.75 2.65
N LEU A 102 14.33 -2.06 2.75
CA LEU A 102 13.78 -1.58 4.00
C LEU A 102 12.24 -1.60 3.95
N ILE A 103 11.63 -1.87 5.08
CA ILE A 103 10.17 -1.81 5.23
C ILE A 103 9.82 -0.52 5.98
N LEU A 104 9.20 0.41 5.25
CA LEU A 104 8.64 1.63 5.81
C LEU A 104 7.12 1.62 5.67
N SER A 105 6.45 2.31 6.57
CA SER A 105 5.00 2.43 6.59
C SER A 105 4.56 3.71 7.28
N ALA A 106 3.29 4.04 7.14
CA ALA A 106 2.63 5.10 7.90
C ALA A 106 2.83 4.99 9.42
N GLU A 107 3.03 3.76 9.94
CA GLU A 107 3.31 3.51 11.37
C GLU A 107 4.61 4.17 11.83
N VAL A 108 5.65 4.22 10.97
CA VAL A 108 6.93 4.88 11.26
C VAL A 108 6.73 6.38 11.45
N PHE A 109 5.92 6.97 10.59
CA PHE A 109 5.72 8.43 10.53
C PHE A 109 4.53 8.90 11.37
N ARG A 110 3.69 8.00 11.89
CA ARG A 110 2.46 8.30 12.62
C ARG A 110 1.45 9.14 11.83
N HIS A 111 1.52 9.06 10.50
CA HIS A 111 0.64 9.71 9.55
C HIS A 111 0.21 8.73 8.47
N TYR A 112 -1.07 8.70 8.14
CA TYR A 112 -1.56 7.90 7.01
C TYR A 112 -1.41 8.65 5.70
N LYS A 113 -1.12 7.93 4.62
CA LYS A 113 -1.31 8.48 3.27
C LYS A 113 -2.78 8.90 3.10
N PRO A 114 -3.06 10.07 2.52
CA PRO A 114 -2.16 10.93 1.74
C PRO A 114 -1.49 12.09 2.50
N ASP A 115 -1.30 12.00 3.82
CA ASP A 115 -0.65 13.07 4.57
C ASP A 115 0.81 13.24 4.13
N PRO A 116 1.29 14.49 3.89
CA PRO A 116 2.63 14.78 3.34
C PRO A 116 3.77 14.19 4.17
N GLU A 117 3.60 14.12 5.48
CA GLU A 117 4.59 13.60 6.43
C GLU A 117 5.00 12.16 6.09
N THR A 118 4.09 11.37 5.53
CA THR A 118 4.35 10.00 5.14
C THR A 118 5.28 9.92 3.93
N TYR A 119 5.09 10.76 2.92
CA TYR A 119 5.91 10.79 1.71
C TYR A 119 7.27 11.44 1.98
N LEU A 120 7.27 12.61 2.61
CA LEU A 120 8.49 13.34 2.94
C LEU A 120 9.32 12.62 4.01
N GLY A 121 8.68 11.83 4.87
CA GLY A 121 9.35 10.98 5.85
C GLY A 121 10.31 9.99 5.21
N VAL A 122 9.97 9.42 4.03
CA VAL A 122 10.89 8.56 3.27
C VAL A 122 12.12 9.34 2.80
N CYS A 123 11.91 10.55 2.29
CA CYS A 123 13.01 11.42 1.86
C CYS A 123 13.97 11.69 3.02
N ASN A 124 13.43 11.98 4.20
CA ASN A 124 14.22 12.23 5.41
C ASN A 124 15.01 11.00 5.89
N VAL A 125 14.42 9.79 5.81
CA VAL A 125 15.09 8.54 6.20
C VAL A 125 16.34 8.29 5.37
N PHE A 126 16.31 8.66 4.07
CA PHE A 126 17.43 8.43 3.14
C PHE A 126 18.26 9.69 2.87
N GLU A 127 17.95 10.81 3.52
CA GLU A 127 18.61 12.10 3.30
C GLU A 127 18.59 12.53 1.81
N LEU A 128 17.47 12.23 1.13
CA LEU A 128 17.24 12.52 -0.29
C LEU A 128 16.29 13.72 -0.47
N LYS A 129 16.44 14.41 -1.58
CA LYS A 129 15.44 15.40 -2.00
C LYS A 129 14.22 14.69 -2.60
N PRO A 130 13.01 15.29 -2.53
CA PRO A 130 11.80 14.64 -3.04
C PRO A 130 11.90 14.14 -4.49
N HIS A 131 12.53 14.90 -5.40
CA HIS A 131 12.70 14.52 -6.80
C HIS A 131 13.69 13.35 -7.03
N GLU A 132 14.41 12.92 -6.00
CA GLU A 132 15.31 11.75 -6.03
C GLU A 132 14.60 10.48 -5.54
N VAL A 133 13.35 10.62 -5.06
CA VAL A 133 12.51 9.52 -4.57
C VAL A 133 11.32 9.34 -5.50
N MET A 134 11.02 8.11 -5.88
CA MET A 134 9.88 7.76 -6.73
C MET A 134 8.85 6.93 -5.97
N LEU A 135 7.60 7.40 -5.96
CA LEU A 135 6.47 6.55 -5.55
C LEU A 135 5.98 5.72 -6.73
N VAL A 136 5.92 4.40 -6.53
CA VAL A 136 5.36 3.44 -7.50
C VAL A 136 4.04 2.91 -6.94
N ALA A 137 2.94 3.16 -7.62
CA ALA A 137 1.61 2.73 -7.16
C ALA A 137 0.64 2.48 -8.32
N SER A 138 -0.48 1.81 -8.01
CA SER A 138 -1.60 1.58 -8.95
C SER A 138 -2.78 2.52 -8.70
N HIS A 139 -2.71 3.40 -7.71
CA HIS A 139 -3.79 4.33 -7.37
C HIS A 139 -3.35 5.76 -7.66
N LYS A 140 -4.11 6.44 -8.50
CA LYS A 140 -3.78 7.81 -8.94
C LYS A 140 -3.87 8.83 -7.81
N ASP A 141 -4.79 8.67 -6.87
CA ASP A 141 -4.90 9.54 -5.70
C ASP A 141 -3.65 9.51 -4.81
N ASP A 142 -3.05 8.33 -4.64
CA ASP A 142 -1.78 8.15 -3.91
C ASP A 142 -0.60 8.80 -4.65
N LEU A 143 -0.51 8.56 -5.96
CA LEU A 143 0.53 9.17 -6.82
C LEU A 143 0.40 10.69 -6.90
N GLN A 144 -0.81 11.23 -6.98
CA GLN A 144 -1.05 12.67 -7.01
C GLN A 144 -0.61 13.35 -5.71
N ALA A 145 -0.86 12.71 -4.57
CA ALA A 145 -0.38 13.22 -3.27
C ALA A 145 1.14 13.20 -3.18
N ALA A 146 1.80 12.14 -3.65
CA ALA A 146 3.26 12.08 -3.71
C ALA A 146 3.84 13.14 -4.67
N HIS A 147 3.24 13.32 -5.84
CA HIS A 147 3.63 14.36 -6.80
C HIS A 147 3.52 15.77 -6.19
N ALA A 148 2.46 16.05 -5.44
CA ALA A 148 2.28 17.30 -4.73
C ALA A 148 3.39 17.56 -3.67
N CYS A 149 3.99 16.48 -3.13
CA CYS A 149 5.17 16.55 -2.27
C CYS A 149 6.52 16.71 -3.04
N GLY A 150 6.48 16.71 -4.37
CA GLY A 150 7.67 16.84 -5.25
C GLY A 150 8.36 15.51 -5.56
N LEU A 151 7.79 14.37 -5.20
CA LEU A 151 8.33 13.05 -5.56
C LEU A 151 8.11 12.77 -7.06
N GLN A 152 8.98 11.93 -7.63
CA GLN A 152 8.71 11.29 -8.90
C GLN A 152 7.60 10.22 -8.72
N THR A 153 6.89 9.91 -9.79
CA THR A 153 5.76 9.00 -9.76
C THR A 153 5.81 8.00 -10.92
N ALA A 154 5.51 6.74 -10.62
CA ALA A 154 5.31 5.68 -11.59
C ALA A 154 3.97 4.98 -11.36
N PHE A 155 3.11 5.03 -12.37
CA PHE A 155 1.84 4.31 -12.35
C PHE A 155 2.05 2.89 -12.89
N ILE A 156 1.59 1.89 -12.12
CA ILE A 156 1.55 0.48 -12.54
C ILE A 156 0.11 0.07 -12.78
N GLU A 157 -0.18 -0.42 -13.98
CA GLU A 157 -1.51 -0.92 -14.30
C GLU A 157 -1.84 -2.18 -13.52
N ARG A 158 -3.05 -2.23 -12.96
CA ARG A 158 -3.64 -3.42 -12.32
C ARG A 158 -5.09 -3.56 -12.76
N PRO A 159 -5.33 -3.92 -14.03
CA PRO A 159 -6.69 -3.94 -14.58
C PRO A 159 -7.63 -4.90 -13.85
N LEU A 160 -7.08 -5.97 -13.25
CA LEU A 160 -7.85 -6.98 -12.53
C LEU A 160 -7.87 -6.79 -11.01
N GLU A 161 -7.53 -5.60 -10.50
CA GLU A 161 -7.48 -5.35 -9.04
C GLU A 161 -8.80 -5.66 -8.33
N PHE A 162 -9.92 -5.42 -9.01
CA PHE A 162 -11.26 -5.65 -8.47
C PHE A 162 -11.91 -6.95 -8.97
N GLY A 163 -11.12 -7.83 -9.61
CA GLY A 163 -11.58 -9.08 -10.22
C GLY A 163 -11.90 -8.94 -11.71
N SER A 164 -12.09 -10.08 -12.39
CA SER A 164 -12.33 -10.13 -13.83
C SER A 164 -13.66 -9.48 -14.27
N GLU A 165 -14.62 -9.39 -13.36
CA GLU A 165 -15.94 -8.80 -13.66
C GLU A 165 -15.97 -7.26 -13.55
N HIS A 166 -14.93 -6.66 -12.97
CA HIS A 166 -14.83 -5.22 -12.69
C HIS A 166 -13.47 -4.72 -13.16
N SER A 167 -13.27 -4.61 -14.46
CA SER A 167 -12.07 -3.97 -15.01
C SER A 167 -12.02 -2.50 -14.59
N ARG A 168 -10.81 -2.02 -14.32
CA ARG A 168 -10.57 -0.60 -14.05
C ARG A 168 -10.63 0.20 -15.34
N ASP A 169 -11.27 1.36 -15.29
CA ASP A 169 -11.38 2.32 -16.39
C ASP A 169 -10.40 3.50 -16.26
N ASP A 170 -9.69 3.60 -15.15
CA ASP A 170 -8.75 4.67 -14.81
C ASP A 170 -7.28 4.37 -15.19
N LEU A 171 -7.04 3.45 -16.12
CA LEU A 171 -5.69 3.00 -16.50
C LEU A 171 -4.95 3.95 -17.46
N HIS A 172 -5.59 5.01 -17.94
CA HIS A 172 -4.95 5.97 -18.86
C HIS A 172 -3.81 6.73 -18.18
N ARG A 173 -2.80 7.10 -18.99
CA ARG A 173 -1.66 7.88 -18.52
C ARG A 173 -2.08 9.31 -18.15
N GLU A 174 -1.56 9.80 -17.04
CA GLU A 174 -1.70 11.19 -16.63
C GLU A 174 -0.47 12.01 -17.05
N SER A 175 -0.67 13.29 -17.39
CA SER A 175 0.41 14.17 -17.84
C SER A 175 1.44 14.48 -16.74
N TRP A 176 1.07 14.34 -15.48
CA TRP A 176 1.92 14.59 -14.31
C TRP A 176 2.68 13.33 -13.83
N THR A 177 2.41 12.12 -14.37
CA THR A 177 3.18 10.94 -14.05
C THR A 177 4.47 10.88 -14.85
N ASN A 178 5.60 10.60 -14.18
CA ASN A 178 6.89 10.45 -14.84
C ASN A 178 6.92 9.16 -15.67
N TYR A 179 6.45 8.06 -15.10
CA TYR A 179 6.40 6.74 -15.74
C TYR A 179 5.01 6.15 -15.70
N HIS A 180 4.70 5.39 -16.74
CA HIS A 180 3.47 4.60 -16.85
C HIS A 180 3.85 3.24 -17.39
N ALA A 181 3.62 2.18 -16.64
CA ALA A 181 4.03 0.83 -16.98
C ALA A 181 2.88 -0.16 -16.79
N SER A 182 2.83 -1.16 -17.66
CA SER A 182 1.84 -2.23 -17.59
C SER A 182 2.05 -3.15 -16.37
N ASP A 183 3.30 -3.27 -15.91
CA ASP A 183 3.70 -4.09 -14.76
C ASP A 183 5.09 -3.68 -14.24
N PHE A 184 5.59 -4.36 -13.19
CA PHE A 184 6.94 -4.10 -12.67
C PHE A 184 8.06 -4.51 -13.62
N LEU A 185 7.84 -5.47 -14.51
CA LEU A 185 8.85 -5.87 -15.51
C LEU A 185 9.00 -4.78 -16.58
N ASP A 186 7.90 -4.17 -16.98
CA ASP A 186 7.89 -3.05 -17.91
C ASP A 186 8.51 -1.81 -17.27
N LEU A 187 8.19 -1.48 -16.01
CA LEU A 187 8.84 -0.39 -15.29
C LEU A 187 10.36 -0.58 -15.21
N ALA A 188 10.81 -1.79 -14.89
CA ALA A 188 12.23 -2.10 -14.81
C ALA A 188 12.94 -1.92 -16.16
N LYS A 189 12.27 -2.16 -17.29
CA LYS A 189 12.81 -1.87 -18.64
C LYS A 189 12.90 -0.38 -18.91
N GLN A 190 11.86 0.39 -18.53
CA GLN A 190 11.83 1.83 -18.74
C GLN A 190 12.89 2.59 -17.92
N LEU A 191 13.27 2.05 -16.76
CA LEU A 191 14.28 2.64 -15.86
C LEU A 191 15.72 2.19 -16.17
N LYS A 192 15.91 1.18 -17.01
CA LYS A 192 17.24 0.81 -17.51
C LYS A 192 17.64 1.82 -18.59
N THR A 193 18.54 2.70 -18.26
CA THR A 193 19.25 3.61 -19.20
C THR A 193 20.40 2.91 -19.89
#